data_2279567f5fe0b845b75f3fb36e53a6b1
#
_entry.id   2279567f5fe0b845b75f3fb36e53a6b1
#
_cell.length_a   1.000
_cell.length_b   1.000
_cell.length_c   1.000
_cell.angle_alpha   90.00
_cell.angle_beta   90.00
_cell.angle_gamma   90.00
#
_symmetry.space_group_name_H-M   'P 1'
#
loop_
_entity.id
_entity.type
_entity.pdbx_description
1 polymer ?
#
loop_
_entity_poly.entity_id
_entity_poly.type
_entity_poly.pdbx_seq_one_letter_code
_entity_poly.pdbx_strand_id
1 'polypeptide(L)'
;MKLAVLASRADRSSVEPLLSALKAIDLPAFGLAIGPGWVNLEREAIKAHLGGAGHLILVADARSAADSWFGYAIGYATGLPGGFSLYRQDPSWEPPPYIRGAPLFEDLEELRNFFSIKKAEWEGEEKRESARNRLLALGISCTADSFAACCSEGDTAAVRLFLQAGFDPDARDRHGVPMLGLAVRKCHLAVAEALLDEGASIDLKSEDRGYTALLDAVKAGPPEHVAFFLSRGAGPNVESKDGQSALVLAVGKKDLASARLLLEHGADPDLADKLGMSARSYAKLFKMPEFATLFEEFPPVEPY
;
A
#
# COMPACT_ATOMS: atom_id res chain seq x y z
N MET A 1 -18.26 5.91 -3.39
CA MET A 1 -19.45 5.03 -3.31
C MET A 1 -20.70 5.83 -2.94
N LYS A 2 -21.90 5.45 -3.40
CA LYS A 2 -23.17 6.14 -3.15
C LYS A 2 -24.03 5.31 -2.20
N LEU A 3 -24.69 5.95 -1.25
CA LEU A 3 -25.56 5.30 -0.25
C LEU A 3 -27.04 5.55 -0.54
N ALA A 4 -27.88 4.57 -0.26
CA ALA A 4 -29.33 4.78 -0.21
C ALA A 4 -29.86 4.50 1.19
N VAL A 5 -30.65 5.43 1.71
CA VAL A 5 -31.37 5.28 2.97
C VAL A 5 -32.81 4.90 2.66
N LEU A 6 -33.19 3.71 3.05
CA LEU A 6 -34.53 3.16 2.81
C LEU A 6 -35.35 3.17 4.11
N ALA A 7 -36.53 3.76 4.04
CA ALA A 7 -37.45 3.81 5.15
C ALA A 7 -38.88 3.50 4.68
N SER A 8 -39.72 3.02 5.57
CA SER A 8 -41.19 2.97 5.31
C SER A 8 -41.73 4.38 5.09
N ARG A 9 -42.90 4.49 4.46
CA ARG A 9 -43.58 5.80 4.31
C ARG A 9 -43.90 6.45 5.65
N ALA A 10 -44.13 5.65 6.68
CA ALA A 10 -44.43 6.13 8.03
C ALA A 10 -43.17 6.75 8.70
N ASP A 11 -41.97 6.24 8.34
CA ASP A 11 -40.70 6.62 8.99
C ASP A 11 -39.92 7.66 8.20
N ARG A 12 -40.56 8.38 7.27
CA ARG A 12 -39.92 9.38 6.39
C ARG A 12 -39.17 10.48 7.17
N SER A 13 -39.70 10.86 8.36
CA SER A 13 -39.07 11.87 9.21
C SER A 13 -37.70 11.49 9.72
N SER A 14 -37.36 10.20 9.74
CA SER A 14 -36.07 9.67 10.19
C SER A 14 -35.00 9.69 9.12
N VAL A 15 -35.37 9.85 7.86
CA VAL A 15 -34.46 9.84 6.73
C VAL A 15 -33.65 11.12 6.68
N GLU A 16 -34.24 12.29 6.95
CA GLU A 16 -33.54 13.59 6.88
C GLU A 16 -32.35 13.71 7.84
N PRO A 17 -32.46 13.34 9.12
CA PRO A 17 -31.33 13.34 10.05
C PRO A 17 -30.19 12.43 9.59
N LEU A 18 -30.51 11.22 9.08
CA LEU A 18 -29.52 10.30 8.54
C LEU A 18 -28.80 10.87 7.31
N LEU A 19 -29.53 11.46 6.37
CA LEU A 19 -28.95 12.11 5.20
C LEU A 19 -28.05 13.29 5.60
N SER A 20 -28.47 14.06 6.61
CA SER A 20 -27.66 15.19 7.13
C SER A 20 -26.38 14.70 7.79
N ALA A 21 -26.43 13.62 8.57
CA ALA A 21 -25.27 13.02 9.20
C ALA A 21 -24.26 12.50 8.15
N LEU A 22 -24.74 11.85 7.09
CA LEU A 22 -23.89 11.36 5.98
C LEU A 22 -23.31 12.49 5.14
N LYS A 23 -24.10 13.55 4.91
CA LYS A 23 -23.63 14.75 4.21
C LYS A 23 -22.52 15.46 4.98
N ALA A 24 -22.57 15.46 6.31
CA ALA A 24 -21.54 16.07 7.16
C ALA A 24 -20.16 15.43 7.02
N ILE A 25 -20.10 14.18 6.54
CA ILE A 25 -18.85 13.45 6.23
C ILE A 25 -18.61 13.37 4.72
N ASP A 26 -19.29 14.19 3.93
CA ASP A 26 -19.15 14.25 2.48
C ASP A 26 -19.38 12.87 1.79
N LEU A 27 -20.38 12.12 2.26
CA LEU A 27 -20.83 10.89 1.61
C LEU A 27 -22.09 11.16 0.79
N PRO A 28 -22.09 10.87 -0.51
CA PRO A 28 -23.27 11.03 -1.34
C PRO A 28 -24.35 10.01 -0.94
N ALA A 29 -25.46 10.50 -0.40
CA ALA A 29 -26.57 9.68 0.05
C ALA A 29 -27.91 10.27 -0.40
N PHE A 30 -28.89 9.41 -0.60
CA PHE A 30 -30.25 9.81 -0.92
C PHE A 30 -31.26 8.92 -0.18
N GLY A 31 -32.41 9.48 0.14
CA GLY A 31 -33.49 8.80 0.84
C GLY A 31 -34.55 8.29 -0.12
N LEU A 32 -35.08 7.12 0.15
CA LEU A 32 -36.23 6.53 -0.55
C LEU A 32 -37.25 6.04 0.45
N ALA A 33 -38.52 6.45 0.24
CA ALA A 33 -39.65 5.92 0.98
C ALA A 33 -40.21 4.71 0.22
N ILE A 34 -40.22 3.58 0.90
CA ILE A 34 -40.71 2.31 0.36
C ILE A 34 -42.13 2.02 0.84
N GLY A 35 -42.95 1.38 -0.01
CA GLY A 35 -44.30 0.93 0.31
C GLY A 35 -44.63 -0.37 -0.43
N PRO A 36 -45.86 -0.91 -0.24
CA PRO A 36 -46.28 -2.22 -0.75
C PRO A 36 -46.08 -2.41 -2.27
N GLY A 37 -46.11 -1.33 -3.05
CA GLY A 37 -45.88 -1.38 -4.50
C GLY A 37 -44.49 -1.81 -4.94
N TRP A 38 -43.50 -1.76 -4.06
CA TRP A 38 -42.11 -2.16 -4.38
C TRP A 38 -41.95 -3.67 -4.59
N VAL A 39 -42.75 -4.47 -3.95
CA VAL A 39 -42.72 -5.95 -4.06
C VAL A 39 -43.04 -6.43 -5.48
N ASN A 40 -43.77 -5.62 -6.24
CA ASN A 40 -44.18 -5.93 -7.60
C ASN A 40 -43.31 -5.27 -8.67
N LEU A 41 -42.26 -4.55 -8.28
CA LEU A 41 -41.31 -3.95 -9.24
C LEU A 41 -40.34 -4.99 -9.78
N GLU A 42 -40.07 -4.91 -11.08
CA GLU A 42 -39.00 -5.70 -11.69
C GLU A 42 -37.63 -5.27 -11.16
N ARG A 43 -36.68 -6.19 -11.17
CA ARG A 43 -35.30 -5.96 -10.66
C ARG A 43 -34.63 -4.74 -11.28
N GLU A 44 -34.88 -4.48 -12.57
CA GLU A 44 -34.32 -3.32 -13.29
C GLU A 44 -34.92 -1.99 -12.83
N ALA A 45 -36.20 -1.97 -12.51
CA ALA A 45 -36.85 -0.78 -11.96
C ALA A 45 -36.32 -0.43 -10.58
N ILE A 46 -36.04 -1.43 -9.74
CA ILE A 46 -35.44 -1.22 -8.41
C ILE A 46 -34.02 -0.70 -8.54
N LYS A 47 -33.20 -1.27 -9.43
CA LYS A 47 -31.86 -0.75 -9.74
C LYS A 47 -31.90 0.72 -10.16
N ALA A 48 -32.87 1.08 -11.03
CA ALA A 48 -33.03 2.46 -11.47
C ALA A 48 -33.38 3.40 -10.29
N HIS A 49 -34.27 2.98 -9.37
CA HIS A 49 -34.63 3.75 -8.18
C HIS A 49 -33.46 3.88 -7.19
N LEU A 50 -32.68 2.81 -7.02
CA LEU A 50 -31.50 2.84 -6.15
C LEU A 50 -30.32 3.60 -6.75
N GLY A 51 -30.42 4.06 -8.01
CA GLY A 51 -29.52 5.04 -8.60
C GLY A 51 -28.03 4.68 -8.53
N GLY A 52 -27.69 3.39 -8.56
CA GLY A 52 -26.33 2.92 -8.44
C GLY A 52 -25.75 2.96 -7.02
N ALA A 53 -26.63 2.94 -5.98
CA ALA A 53 -26.17 2.80 -4.60
C ALA A 53 -25.38 1.50 -4.42
N GLY A 54 -24.25 1.59 -3.78
CA GLY A 54 -23.40 0.44 -3.48
C GLY A 54 -23.58 -0.09 -2.05
N HIS A 55 -24.28 0.65 -1.18
CA HIS A 55 -24.65 0.23 0.18
C HIS A 55 -26.03 0.76 0.55
N LEU A 56 -26.81 -0.02 1.28
CA LEU A 56 -28.13 0.38 1.78
C LEU A 56 -28.11 0.57 3.29
N ILE A 57 -28.76 1.64 3.76
CA ILE A 57 -29.10 1.84 5.17
C ILE A 57 -30.59 1.63 5.28
N LEU A 58 -31.01 0.60 6.01
CA LEU A 58 -32.40 0.27 6.22
C LEU A 58 -32.85 0.84 7.58
N VAL A 59 -33.81 1.76 7.58
CA VAL A 59 -34.43 2.25 8.78
C VAL A 59 -35.47 1.22 9.21
N ALA A 60 -35.28 0.63 10.39
CA ALA A 60 -36.03 -0.52 10.85
C ALA A 60 -36.66 -0.33 12.22
N ASP A 61 -37.90 -0.74 12.34
CA ASP A 61 -38.67 -0.93 13.58
C ASP A 61 -39.47 -2.24 13.50
N ALA A 62 -40.27 -2.53 14.52
CA ALA A 62 -41.10 -3.72 14.55
C ALA A 62 -42.18 -3.75 13.44
N ARG A 63 -42.60 -2.60 12.93
CA ARG A 63 -43.60 -2.49 11.87
C ARG A 63 -43.00 -2.68 10.52
N SER A 64 -41.91 -1.96 10.23
CA SER A 64 -41.18 -2.06 8.94
C SER A 64 -40.61 -3.46 8.72
N ALA A 65 -40.13 -4.12 9.77
CA ALA A 65 -39.61 -5.48 9.68
C ALA A 65 -40.67 -6.56 9.40
N ALA A 66 -41.94 -6.29 9.72
CA ALA A 66 -43.05 -7.18 9.39
C ALA A 66 -43.51 -7.06 7.93
N ASP A 67 -43.11 -5.99 7.24
CA ASP A 67 -43.48 -5.75 5.85
C ASP A 67 -42.63 -6.58 4.86
N SER A 68 -43.28 -7.13 3.85
CA SER A 68 -42.61 -7.94 2.80
C SER A 68 -41.54 -7.20 2.04
N TRP A 69 -41.61 -5.86 1.94
CA TRP A 69 -40.57 -5.04 1.29
C TRP A 69 -39.21 -5.09 2.01
N PHE A 70 -39.25 -5.22 3.32
CA PHE A 70 -38.03 -5.24 4.14
C PHE A 70 -37.20 -6.48 3.84
N GLY A 71 -37.81 -7.66 3.81
CA GLY A 71 -37.12 -8.89 3.39
C GLY A 71 -36.57 -8.81 1.97
N TYR A 72 -37.33 -8.18 1.06
CA TYR A 72 -36.88 -7.97 -0.32
C TYR A 72 -35.68 -7.02 -0.42
N ALA A 73 -35.72 -5.90 0.32
CA ALA A 73 -34.63 -4.93 0.35
C ALA A 73 -33.33 -5.57 0.90
N ILE A 74 -33.45 -6.41 1.94
CA ILE A 74 -32.31 -7.17 2.47
C ILE A 74 -31.74 -8.12 1.40
N GLY A 75 -32.60 -8.91 0.74
CA GLY A 75 -32.18 -9.83 -0.31
C GLY A 75 -31.48 -9.13 -1.47
N TYR A 76 -31.93 -7.93 -1.84
CA TYR A 76 -31.25 -7.10 -2.83
C TYR A 76 -29.90 -6.59 -2.31
N ALA A 77 -29.87 -6.09 -1.09
CA ALA A 77 -28.72 -5.46 -0.47
C ALA A 77 -27.55 -6.43 -0.22
N THR A 78 -27.83 -7.72 0.01
CA THR A 78 -26.78 -8.76 0.13
C THR A 78 -25.99 -8.96 -1.14
N GLY A 79 -26.50 -8.55 -2.31
CA GLY A 79 -25.79 -8.58 -3.59
C GLY A 79 -25.01 -7.30 -3.91
N LEU A 80 -25.06 -6.27 -3.06
CA LEU A 80 -24.31 -5.03 -3.26
C LEU A 80 -22.86 -5.16 -2.77
N PRO A 81 -21.91 -4.47 -3.41
CA PRO A 81 -20.50 -4.50 -3.00
C PRO A 81 -20.25 -4.08 -1.55
N GLY A 82 -21.00 -3.09 -1.06
CA GLY A 82 -20.91 -2.60 0.32
C GLY A 82 -21.91 -3.24 1.27
N GLY A 83 -22.81 -4.10 0.80
CA GLY A 83 -23.84 -4.73 1.62
C GLY A 83 -24.89 -3.75 2.16
N PHE A 84 -25.30 -3.96 3.41
CA PHE A 84 -26.26 -3.11 4.08
C PHE A 84 -25.97 -2.95 5.57
N SER A 85 -26.57 -1.92 6.17
CA SER A 85 -26.61 -1.68 7.60
C SER A 85 -28.05 -1.34 8.03
N LEU A 86 -28.29 -1.46 9.32
CA LEU A 86 -29.59 -1.17 9.93
C LEU A 86 -29.47 0.10 10.78
N TYR A 87 -30.48 0.95 10.72
CA TYR A 87 -30.68 2.02 11.69
C TYR A 87 -31.94 1.74 12.47
N ARG A 88 -31.79 1.46 13.77
CA ARG A 88 -32.89 1.11 14.67
C ARG A 88 -33.47 2.36 15.31
N GLN A 89 -34.76 2.58 15.11
CA GLN A 89 -35.50 3.67 15.76
C GLN A 89 -36.09 3.28 17.13
N ASP A 90 -36.51 2.02 17.25
CA ASP A 90 -37.07 1.47 18.48
C ASP A 90 -36.06 0.56 19.16
N PRO A 91 -35.46 0.98 20.29
CA PRO A 91 -34.49 0.17 21.02
C PRO A 91 -35.02 -1.20 21.48
N SER A 92 -36.36 -1.36 21.58
CA SER A 92 -36.98 -2.64 21.95
C SER A 92 -37.08 -3.65 20.82
N TRP A 93 -36.87 -3.20 19.56
CA TRP A 93 -36.88 -4.09 18.41
C TRP A 93 -35.53 -4.80 18.25
N GLU A 94 -35.54 -6.12 18.16
CA GLU A 94 -34.36 -6.91 17.85
C GLU A 94 -34.39 -7.39 16.41
N PRO A 95 -33.24 -7.30 15.70
CA PRO A 95 -33.14 -7.84 14.36
C PRO A 95 -33.38 -9.34 14.31
N PRO A 96 -34.15 -9.84 13.32
CA PRO A 96 -34.34 -11.27 13.12
C PRO A 96 -33.01 -12.03 12.99
N PRO A 97 -32.96 -13.32 13.36
CA PRO A 97 -31.71 -14.09 13.34
C PRO A 97 -30.93 -14.06 12.02
N TYR A 98 -31.62 -13.98 10.89
CA TYR A 98 -31.02 -13.99 9.55
C TYR A 98 -30.29 -12.69 9.16
N ILE A 99 -30.42 -11.61 9.97
CA ILE A 99 -29.73 -10.33 9.74
C ILE A 99 -28.89 -9.86 10.93
N ARG A 100 -28.76 -10.69 11.98
CA ARG A 100 -27.97 -10.32 13.18
C ARG A 100 -26.51 -9.96 12.94
N GLY A 101 -25.95 -10.32 11.80
CA GLY A 101 -24.57 -9.99 11.43
C GLY A 101 -24.39 -8.63 10.73
N ALA A 102 -25.49 -7.93 10.40
CA ALA A 102 -25.41 -6.62 9.79
C ALA A 102 -25.06 -5.54 10.84
N PRO A 103 -24.26 -4.51 10.48
CA PRO A 103 -24.04 -3.36 11.36
C PRO A 103 -25.37 -2.73 11.75
N LEU A 104 -25.58 -2.51 13.04
CA LEU A 104 -26.79 -1.94 13.61
C LEU A 104 -26.44 -0.67 14.36
N PHE A 105 -27.13 0.42 14.06
CA PHE A 105 -26.93 1.73 14.67
C PHE A 105 -28.20 2.21 15.33
N GLU A 106 -28.08 2.83 16.49
CA GLU A 106 -29.14 3.50 17.23
C GLU A 106 -28.87 5.01 17.32
N ASP A 107 -27.63 5.39 17.20
CA ASP A 107 -27.15 6.76 17.27
C ASP A 107 -26.54 7.23 15.96
N LEU A 108 -26.81 8.51 15.63
CA LEU A 108 -26.29 9.15 14.41
C LEU A 108 -24.78 9.40 14.48
N GLU A 109 -24.21 9.55 15.66
CA GLU A 109 -22.78 9.76 15.84
C GLU A 109 -22.01 8.47 15.58
N GLU A 110 -22.49 7.36 16.11
CA GLU A 110 -21.94 6.03 15.85
C GLU A 110 -22.00 5.69 14.36
N LEU A 111 -23.15 5.91 13.73
CA LEU A 111 -23.33 5.73 12.28
C LEU A 111 -22.34 6.58 11.48
N ARG A 112 -22.20 7.87 11.84
CA ARG A 112 -21.27 8.77 11.16
C ARG A 112 -19.82 8.31 11.27
N ASN A 113 -19.40 7.88 12.47
CA ASN A 113 -18.04 7.39 12.71
C ASN A 113 -17.76 6.13 11.89
N PHE A 114 -18.68 5.17 11.88
CA PHE A 114 -18.56 3.96 11.06
C PHE A 114 -18.41 4.28 9.57
N PHE A 115 -19.28 5.13 9.02
CA PHE A 115 -19.21 5.48 7.61
C PHE A 115 -18.05 6.40 7.25
N SER A 116 -17.49 7.15 8.20
CA SER A 116 -16.23 7.88 7.96
C SER A 116 -15.05 6.93 7.69
N ILE A 117 -14.96 5.85 8.47
CA ILE A 117 -13.95 4.80 8.27
C ILE A 117 -14.21 4.06 6.94
N LYS A 118 -15.46 3.67 6.71
CA LYS A 118 -15.84 2.98 5.46
C LYS A 118 -15.59 3.82 4.21
N LYS A 119 -15.81 5.12 4.27
CA LYS A 119 -15.50 6.05 3.18
C LYS A 119 -14.02 5.96 2.79
N ALA A 120 -13.14 6.02 3.76
CA ALA A 120 -11.69 5.94 3.51
C ALA A 120 -11.30 4.58 2.86
N GLU A 121 -11.89 3.47 3.33
CA GLU A 121 -11.69 2.14 2.74
C GLU A 121 -12.16 2.10 1.28
N TRP A 122 -13.36 2.61 0.99
CA TRP A 122 -13.93 2.64 -0.37
C TRP A 122 -13.16 3.53 -1.33
N GLU A 123 -12.75 4.72 -0.89
CA GLU A 123 -11.91 5.62 -1.69
C GLU A 123 -10.54 4.99 -1.99
N GLY A 124 -9.98 4.28 -1.01
CA GLY A 124 -8.75 3.51 -1.20
C GLY A 124 -8.90 2.40 -2.26
N GLU A 125 -9.99 1.62 -2.20
CA GLU A 125 -10.22 0.55 -3.16
C GLU A 125 -10.56 1.08 -4.56
N GLU A 126 -11.32 2.17 -4.68
CA GLU A 126 -11.60 2.84 -5.96
C GLU A 126 -10.30 3.34 -6.63
N LYS A 127 -9.38 3.91 -5.83
CA LYS A 127 -8.05 4.31 -6.33
C LYS A 127 -7.24 3.10 -6.81
N ARG A 128 -7.25 1.99 -6.06
CA ARG A 128 -6.58 0.74 -6.44
C ARG A 128 -7.15 0.17 -7.74
N GLU A 129 -8.47 0.10 -7.85
CA GLU A 129 -9.15 -0.39 -9.04
C GLU A 129 -8.87 0.49 -10.27
N SER A 130 -8.92 1.82 -10.09
CA SER A 130 -8.56 2.78 -11.13
C SER A 130 -7.12 2.56 -11.63
N ALA A 131 -6.16 2.36 -10.72
CA ALA A 131 -4.77 2.09 -11.08
C ALA A 131 -4.63 0.77 -11.84
N ARG A 132 -5.31 -0.31 -11.41
CA ARG A 132 -5.35 -1.61 -12.12
C ARG A 132 -5.90 -1.45 -13.54
N ASN A 133 -7.01 -0.73 -13.69
CA ASN A 133 -7.62 -0.49 -15.01
C ASN A 133 -6.69 0.32 -15.93
N ARG A 134 -5.92 1.26 -15.39
CA ARG A 134 -4.93 2.02 -16.16
C ARG A 134 -3.77 1.13 -16.62
N LEU A 135 -3.26 0.23 -15.77
CA LEU A 135 -2.24 -0.76 -16.16
C LEU A 135 -2.75 -1.65 -17.30
N LEU A 136 -3.97 -2.17 -17.18
CA LEU A 136 -4.59 -3.01 -18.21
C LEU A 136 -4.78 -2.25 -19.54
N ALA A 137 -5.16 -0.97 -19.48
CA ALA A 137 -5.29 -0.11 -20.66
C ALA A 137 -3.94 0.13 -21.37
N LEU A 138 -2.82 0.07 -20.63
CA LEU A 138 -1.45 0.11 -21.17
C LEU A 138 -0.98 -1.27 -21.68
N GLY A 139 -1.81 -2.31 -21.59
CA GLY A 139 -1.43 -3.69 -21.94
C GLY A 139 -0.56 -4.38 -20.90
N ILE A 140 -0.46 -3.82 -19.70
CA ILE A 140 0.35 -4.36 -18.61
C ILE A 140 -0.54 -5.19 -17.68
N SER A 141 -0.25 -6.47 -17.53
CA SER A 141 -0.97 -7.33 -16.58
C SER A 141 -0.58 -7.03 -15.13
N CYS A 142 -1.57 -7.04 -14.24
CA CYS A 142 -1.36 -6.78 -12.81
C CYS A 142 -0.79 -8.03 -12.10
N THR A 143 0.46 -8.37 -12.39
CA THR A 143 1.20 -9.50 -11.81
C THR A 143 2.53 -9.05 -11.21
N ALA A 144 3.07 -9.85 -10.29
CA ALA A 144 4.39 -9.59 -9.71
C ALA A 144 5.51 -9.60 -10.78
N ASP A 145 5.40 -10.47 -11.79
CA ASP A 145 6.38 -10.54 -12.88
C ASP A 145 6.36 -9.25 -13.74
N SER A 146 5.16 -8.72 -14.04
CA SER A 146 5.03 -7.45 -14.78
C SER A 146 5.56 -6.27 -13.95
N PHE A 147 5.32 -6.28 -12.64
CA PHE A 147 5.88 -5.27 -11.73
C PHE A 147 7.42 -5.32 -11.73
N ALA A 148 8.00 -6.52 -11.61
CA ALA A 148 9.45 -6.72 -11.67
C ALA A 148 10.06 -6.28 -13.02
N ALA A 149 9.36 -6.57 -14.13
CA ALA A 149 9.77 -6.11 -15.46
C ALA A 149 9.81 -4.58 -15.53
N CYS A 150 8.73 -3.89 -15.11
CA CYS A 150 8.68 -2.42 -15.09
C CYS A 150 9.78 -1.81 -14.21
N CYS A 151 10.09 -2.42 -13.05
CA CYS A 151 11.20 -1.99 -12.19
C CYS A 151 12.56 -2.14 -12.91
N SER A 152 12.76 -3.26 -13.63
CA SER A 152 14.01 -3.53 -14.36
C SER A 152 14.17 -2.69 -15.63
N GLU A 153 13.06 -2.27 -16.24
CA GLU A 153 13.03 -1.45 -17.46
C GLU A 153 13.08 0.05 -17.18
N GLY A 154 12.82 0.45 -15.93
CA GLY A 154 12.84 1.85 -15.53
C GLY A 154 11.52 2.59 -15.81
N ASP A 155 10.43 1.87 -16.03
CA ASP A 155 9.11 2.48 -16.24
C ASP A 155 8.52 2.99 -14.92
N THR A 156 8.96 4.17 -14.51
CA THR A 156 8.52 4.82 -13.26
C THR A 156 7.02 5.07 -13.25
N ALA A 157 6.40 5.33 -14.42
CA ALA A 157 4.96 5.59 -14.49
C ALA A 157 4.16 4.32 -14.20
N ALA A 158 4.52 3.19 -14.81
CA ALA A 158 3.89 1.90 -14.53
C ALA A 158 4.15 1.45 -13.09
N VAL A 159 5.39 1.62 -12.57
CA VAL A 159 5.73 1.29 -11.17
C VAL A 159 4.84 2.05 -10.18
N ARG A 160 4.64 3.36 -10.37
CA ARG A 160 3.71 4.14 -9.53
C ARG A 160 2.26 3.63 -9.61
N LEU A 161 1.81 3.16 -10.77
CA LEU A 161 0.48 2.55 -10.90
C LEU A 161 0.39 1.21 -10.16
N PHE A 162 1.43 0.37 -10.18
CA PHE A 162 1.49 -0.87 -9.38
C PHE A 162 1.39 -0.58 -7.89
N LEU A 163 2.14 0.40 -7.39
CA LEU A 163 2.11 0.82 -5.98
C LEU A 163 0.73 1.37 -5.60
N GLN A 164 0.12 2.22 -6.44
CA GLN A 164 -1.25 2.70 -6.26
C GLN A 164 -2.30 1.57 -6.32
N ALA A 165 -2.06 0.52 -7.11
CA ALA A 165 -2.91 -0.67 -7.18
C ALA A 165 -2.80 -1.56 -5.94
N GLY A 166 -1.90 -1.23 -5.01
CA GLY A 166 -1.70 -1.93 -3.74
C GLY A 166 -0.69 -3.06 -3.80
N PHE A 167 0.22 -3.04 -4.77
CA PHE A 167 1.36 -3.96 -4.77
C PHE A 167 2.34 -3.58 -3.67
N ASP A 168 2.88 -4.59 -3.01
CA ASP A 168 3.87 -4.41 -1.95
C ASP A 168 5.18 -3.85 -2.53
N PRO A 169 5.68 -2.69 -2.07
CA PRO A 169 6.96 -2.15 -2.52
C PRO A 169 8.15 -3.05 -2.18
N ASP A 170 8.02 -3.93 -1.16
CA ASP A 170 9.01 -4.93 -0.77
C ASP A 170 8.83 -6.28 -1.50
N ALA A 171 7.92 -6.37 -2.46
CA ALA A 171 7.74 -7.56 -3.29
C ALA A 171 9.07 -7.99 -3.94
N ARG A 172 9.16 -9.28 -4.24
CA ARG A 172 10.34 -9.90 -4.86
C ARG A 172 9.98 -10.51 -6.20
N ASP A 173 10.97 -10.57 -7.07
CA ASP A 173 10.85 -11.34 -8.30
C ASP A 173 10.97 -12.87 -8.01
N ARG A 174 10.83 -13.68 -9.05
CA ARG A 174 10.95 -15.15 -8.98
C ARG A 174 12.32 -15.65 -8.51
N HIS A 175 13.33 -14.79 -8.44
CA HIS A 175 14.69 -15.09 -7.98
C HIS A 175 14.94 -14.56 -6.56
N GLY A 176 13.90 -14.06 -5.87
CA GLY A 176 14.01 -13.48 -4.54
C GLY A 176 14.71 -12.13 -4.50
N VAL A 177 14.77 -11.41 -5.62
CA VAL A 177 15.35 -10.06 -5.67
C VAL A 177 14.25 -9.04 -5.37
N PRO A 178 14.42 -8.14 -4.38
CA PRO A 178 13.48 -7.07 -4.11
C PRO A 178 13.31 -6.14 -5.32
N MET A 179 12.12 -5.58 -5.52
CA MET A 179 11.83 -4.62 -6.58
C MET A 179 12.82 -3.44 -6.57
N LEU A 180 13.17 -2.95 -5.38
CA LEU A 180 14.20 -1.92 -5.21
C LEU A 180 15.56 -2.37 -5.76
N GLY A 181 15.99 -3.59 -5.45
CA GLY A 181 17.25 -4.16 -5.97
C GLY A 181 17.25 -4.30 -7.49
N LEU A 182 16.12 -4.69 -8.10
CA LEU A 182 15.99 -4.79 -9.56
C LEU A 182 16.23 -3.43 -10.24
N ALA A 183 15.59 -2.39 -9.73
CA ALA A 183 15.75 -1.02 -10.24
C ALA A 183 17.20 -0.54 -10.13
N VAL A 184 17.83 -0.76 -8.98
CA VAL A 184 19.21 -0.30 -8.71
C VAL A 184 20.23 -1.03 -9.57
N ARG A 185 20.09 -2.35 -9.77
CA ARG A 185 20.96 -3.15 -10.65
C ARG A 185 20.99 -2.65 -12.09
N LYS A 186 19.93 -1.93 -12.50
CA LYS A 186 19.79 -1.33 -13.84
C LYS A 186 19.98 0.19 -13.83
N CYS A 187 20.41 0.76 -12.71
CA CYS A 187 20.65 2.20 -12.52
C CYS A 187 19.40 3.08 -12.69
N HIS A 188 18.19 2.55 -12.45
CA HIS A 188 16.92 3.28 -12.53
C HIS A 188 16.59 3.98 -11.21
N LEU A 189 17.30 5.07 -10.90
CA LEU A 189 17.18 5.78 -9.63
C LEU A 189 15.77 6.34 -9.39
N ALA A 190 15.08 6.81 -10.44
CA ALA A 190 13.72 7.34 -10.32
C ALA A 190 12.69 6.26 -9.90
N VAL A 191 12.90 5.00 -10.31
CA VAL A 191 12.10 3.86 -9.84
C VAL A 191 12.43 3.54 -8.39
N ALA A 192 13.73 3.52 -8.04
CA ALA A 192 14.16 3.30 -6.67
C ALA A 192 13.57 4.36 -5.71
N GLU A 193 13.57 5.62 -6.10
CA GLU A 193 12.95 6.71 -5.37
C GLU A 193 11.44 6.49 -5.18
N ALA A 194 10.71 6.14 -6.24
CA ALA A 194 9.27 5.87 -6.16
C ALA A 194 8.95 4.71 -5.20
N LEU A 195 9.76 3.65 -5.20
CA LEU A 195 9.59 2.52 -4.27
C LEU A 195 9.85 2.93 -2.82
N LEU A 196 10.92 3.71 -2.56
CA LEU A 196 11.25 4.18 -1.22
C LEU A 196 10.21 5.17 -0.66
N ASP A 197 9.67 6.05 -1.51
CA ASP A 197 8.62 7.00 -1.12
C ASP A 197 7.31 6.29 -0.72
N GLU A 198 7.06 5.09 -1.26
CA GLU A 198 5.92 4.22 -0.90
C GLU A 198 6.28 3.18 0.17
N GLY A 199 7.43 3.35 0.83
CA GLY A 199 7.80 2.61 2.03
C GLY A 199 8.60 1.33 1.80
N ALA A 200 9.25 1.16 0.66
CA ALA A 200 10.18 0.04 0.46
C ALA A 200 11.29 0.04 1.51
N SER A 201 11.61 -1.12 2.02
CA SER A 201 12.68 -1.32 3.01
C SER A 201 14.05 -1.16 2.38
N ILE A 202 14.74 -0.09 2.71
CA ILE A 202 16.02 0.32 2.07
C ILE A 202 17.13 -0.75 2.20
N ASP A 203 17.16 -1.47 3.32
CA ASP A 203 18.17 -2.50 3.62
C ASP A 203 17.66 -3.93 3.39
N LEU A 204 16.55 -4.10 2.64
CA LEU A 204 16.03 -5.42 2.30
C LEU A 204 17.04 -6.18 1.42
N LYS A 205 17.49 -7.35 1.93
CA LYS A 205 18.49 -8.18 1.25
C LYS A 205 17.86 -9.05 0.17
N SER A 206 18.51 -9.16 -0.98
CA SER A 206 18.15 -10.10 -2.02
C SER A 206 18.50 -11.55 -1.64
N GLU A 207 17.70 -12.52 -2.12
CA GLU A 207 17.92 -13.93 -1.80
C GLU A 207 19.05 -14.56 -2.63
N ASP A 208 19.40 -13.99 -3.77
CA ASP A 208 20.46 -14.49 -4.63
C ASP A 208 21.87 -14.25 -3.99
N ARG A 209 22.24 -13.01 -3.74
CA ARG A 209 23.56 -12.60 -3.25
C ARG A 209 23.54 -12.01 -1.84
N GLY A 210 22.36 -11.78 -1.26
CA GLY A 210 22.20 -11.05 0.00
C GLY A 210 22.55 -9.56 -0.13
N TYR A 211 22.46 -9.00 -1.32
CA TYR A 211 22.74 -7.59 -1.55
C TYR A 211 21.55 -6.73 -1.14
N THR A 212 21.86 -5.61 -0.50
CA THR A 212 20.93 -4.49 -0.31
C THR A 212 21.00 -3.55 -1.51
N ALA A 213 20.09 -2.60 -1.59
CA ALA A 213 20.12 -1.55 -2.60
C ALA A 213 21.47 -0.78 -2.61
N LEU A 214 22.03 -0.48 -1.44
CA LEU A 214 23.33 0.18 -1.33
C LEU A 214 24.47 -0.67 -1.93
N LEU A 215 24.51 -1.98 -1.65
CA LEU A 215 25.51 -2.90 -2.23
C LEU A 215 25.37 -3.00 -3.75
N ASP A 216 24.13 -3.08 -4.26
CA ASP A 216 23.87 -3.07 -5.70
C ASP A 216 24.25 -1.70 -6.32
N ALA A 217 24.03 -0.57 -5.63
CA ALA A 217 24.42 0.77 -6.08
C ALA A 217 25.94 0.91 -6.19
N VAL A 218 26.70 0.47 -5.18
CA VAL A 218 28.16 0.46 -5.25
C VAL A 218 28.65 -0.42 -6.41
N LYS A 219 28.02 -1.57 -6.64
CA LYS A 219 28.44 -2.51 -7.68
C LYS A 219 28.13 -2.02 -9.09
N ALA A 220 26.94 -1.48 -9.33
CA ALA A 220 26.40 -1.19 -10.66
C ALA A 220 26.37 0.30 -11.01
N GLY A 221 26.18 1.16 -10.01
CA GLY A 221 25.93 2.58 -10.21
C GLY A 221 27.16 3.48 -10.13
N PRO A 222 26.98 4.76 -10.47
CA PRO A 222 27.94 5.81 -10.19
C PRO A 222 27.87 6.25 -8.71
N PRO A 223 28.87 7.01 -8.19
CA PRO A 223 28.89 7.46 -6.80
C PRO A 223 27.65 8.24 -6.34
N GLU A 224 26.97 8.93 -7.24
CA GLU A 224 25.74 9.67 -6.96
C GLU A 224 24.61 8.74 -6.47
N HIS A 225 24.54 7.50 -6.98
CA HIS A 225 23.57 6.51 -6.49
C HIS A 225 23.91 6.07 -5.06
N VAL A 226 25.20 5.90 -4.76
CA VAL A 226 25.66 5.58 -3.39
C VAL A 226 25.27 6.71 -2.44
N ALA A 227 25.56 7.98 -2.82
CA ALA A 227 25.16 9.14 -2.05
C ALA A 227 23.64 9.21 -1.82
N PHE A 228 22.84 8.89 -2.83
CA PHE A 228 21.39 8.85 -2.73
C PHE A 228 20.91 7.87 -1.63
N PHE A 229 21.40 6.62 -1.66
CA PHE A 229 20.98 5.62 -0.67
C PHE A 229 21.46 5.96 0.74
N LEU A 230 22.69 6.45 0.88
CA LEU A 230 23.22 6.90 2.18
C LEU A 230 22.41 8.07 2.75
N SER A 231 22.03 9.04 1.93
CA SER A 231 21.20 10.18 2.36
C SER A 231 19.79 9.76 2.79
N ARG A 232 19.28 8.63 2.28
CA ARG A 232 18.00 8.02 2.65
C ARG A 232 18.13 7.06 3.85
N GLY A 233 19.30 6.94 4.48
CA GLY A 233 19.53 6.17 5.69
C GLY A 233 19.86 4.69 5.45
N ALA A 234 20.36 4.32 4.28
CA ALA A 234 20.87 2.97 4.05
C ALA A 234 22.03 2.64 4.99
N GLY A 235 22.01 1.43 5.57
CA GLY A 235 23.06 0.97 6.47
C GLY A 235 24.39 0.73 5.75
N PRO A 236 25.46 1.51 6.04
CA PRO A 236 26.75 1.39 5.31
C PRO A 236 27.51 0.09 5.63
N ASN A 237 27.17 -0.56 6.77
CA ASN A 237 27.84 -1.75 7.28
C ASN A 237 27.04 -3.05 7.07
N VAL A 238 25.97 -3.00 6.25
CA VAL A 238 25.21 -4.20 5.92
C VAL A 238 26.03 -5.10 5.01
N GLU A 239 26.12 -6.37 5.36
CA GLU A 239 26.91 -7.38 4.66
C GLU A 239 26.07 -8.23 3.72
N SER A 240 26.69 -8.64 2.61
CA SER A 240 26.17 -9.63 1.66
C SER A 240 26.21 -11.07 2.25
N LYS A 241 25.71 -12.05 1.48
CA LYS A 241 25.86 -13.47 1.86
C LYS A 241 27.32 -13.92 2.06
N ASP A 242 28.27 -13.28 1.38
CA ASP A 242 29.70 -13.58 1.48
C ASP A 242 30.42 -12.72 2.54
N GLY A 243 29.68 -11.94 3.31
CA GLY A 243 30.21 -11.02 4.33
C GLY A 243 30.80 -9.73 3.74
N GLN A 244 30.64 -9.48 2.42
CA GLN A 244 31.17 -8.29 1.79
C GLN A 244 30.35 -7.06 2.18
N SER A 245 31.02 -6.05 2.76
CA SER A 245 30.44 -4.72 2.99
C SER A 245 30.48 -3.86 1.72
N ALA A 246 29.73 -2.76 1.72
CA ALA A 246 29.75 -1.77 0.65
C ALA A 246 31.17 -1.22 0.42
N LEU A 247 31.93 -1.01 1.49
CA LEU A 247 33.29 -0.49 1.40
C LEU A 247 34.26 -1.51 0.77
N VAL A 248 34.14 -2.81 1.07
CA VAL A 248 34.89 -3.88 0.40
C VAL A 248 34.60 -3.90 -1.09
N LEU A 249 33.33 -3.74 -1.50
CA LEU A 249 32.96 -3.67 -2.92
C LEU A 249 33.54 -2.42 -3.61
N ALA A 250 33.53 -1.27 -2.95
CA ALA A 250 34.11 -0.03 -3.49
C ALA A 250 35.63 -0.16 -3.71
N VAL A 251 36.37 -0.78 -2.78
CA VAL A 251 37.78 -1.09 -2.94
C VAL A 251 38.01 -2.04 -4.12
N GLY A 252 37.20 -3.09 -4.23
CA GLY A 252 37.28 -4.04 -5.35
C GLY A 252 37.02 -3.41 -6.71
N LYS A 253 36.16 -2.38 -6.81
CA LYS A 253 35.95 -1.57 -8.01
C LYS A 253 37.00 -0.49 -8.24
N LYS A 254 37.84 -0.21 -7.27
CA LYS A 254 38.75 0.96 -7.24
C LYS A 254 37.98 2.30 -7.29
N ASP A 255 36.76 2.32 -6.70
CA ASP A 255 35.90 3.49 -6.66
C ASP A 255 36.17 4.30 -5.37
N LEU A 256 37.13 5.20 -5.48
CA LEU A 256 37.56 6.03 -4.35
C LEU A 256 36.47 7.02 -3.91
N ALA A 257 35.65 7.50 -4.85
CA ALA A 257 34.59 8.43 -4.55
C ALA A 257 33.49 7.75 -3.72
N SER A 258 33.02 6.57 -4.12
CA SER A 258 32.06 5.80 -3.33
C SER A 258 32.63 5.38 -1.98
N ALA A 259 33.92 5.02 -1.91
CA ALA A 259 34.57 4.67 -0.65
C ALA A 259 34.61 5.85 0.32
N ARG A 260 34.91 7.07 -0.14
CA ARG A 260 34.87 8.28 0.69
C ARG A 260 33.46 8.55 1.21
N LEU A 261 32.45 8.50 0.36
CA LEU A 261 31.05 8.67 0.75
C LEU A 261 30.63 7.67 1.82
N LEU A 262 30.99 6.41 1.67
CA LEU A 262 30.69 5.35 2.65
C LEU A 262 31.34 5.63 4.00
N LEU A 263 32.63 6.03 4.03
CA LEU A 263 33.35 6.36 5.26
C LEU A 263 32.76 7.59 5.95
N GLU A 264 32.41 8.63 5.21
CA GLU A 264 31.73 9.84 5.74
C GLU A 264 30.39 9.51 6.40
N HIS A 265 29.73 8.40 5.98
CA HIS A 265 28.48 7.92 6.55
C HIS A 265 28.67 6.76 7.55
N GLY A 266 29.89 6.55 8.05
CA GLY A 266 30.16 5.61 9.13
C GLY A 266 30.39 4.15 8.69
N ALA A 267 30.83 3.92 7.45
CA ALA A 267 31.29 2.59 7.06
C ALA A 267 32.55 2.22 7.82
N ASP A 268 32.57 1.00 8.38
CA ASP A 268 33.72 0.45 9.09
C ASP A 268 34.75 -0.13 8.08
N PRO A 269 35.97 0.44 7.98
CA PRO A 269 36.99 -0.06 7.08
C PRO A 269 37.61 -1.39 7.53
N ASP A 270 37.42 -1.78 8.78
CA ASP A 270 37.97 -2.98 9.37
C ASP A 270 36.98 -4.14 9.49
N LEU A 271 35.72 -3.94 9.04
CA LEU A 271 34.72 -4.99 8.94
C LEU A 271 35.18 -6.09 7.98
N ALA A 272 35.36 -7.30 8.51
CA ALA A 272 35.93 -8.43 7.78
C ALA A 272 34.86 -9.27 7.07
N ASP A 273 35.11 -9.63 5.83
CA ASP A 273 34.27 -10.59 5.09
C ASP A 273 34.49 -12.04 5.55
N LYS A 274 33.80 -13.01 4.93
CA LYS A 274 33.95 -14.44 5.26
C LYS A 274 35.37 -15.02 5.01
N LEU A 275 36.22 -14.32 4.28
CA LEU A 275 37.60 -14.67 4.09
C LEU A 275 38.51 -14.06 5.15
N GLY A 276 37.94 -13.33 6.11
CA GLY A 276 38.69 -12.60 7.15
C GLY A 276 39.36 -11.33 6.65
N MET A 277 38.96 -10.81 5.47
CA MET A 277 39.58 -9.67 4.84
C MET A 277 38.66 -8.43 4.94
N SER A 278 39.21 -7.34 5.49
CA SER A 278 38.55 -6.04 5.53
C SER A 278 38.90 -5.18 4.32
N ALA A 279 38.16 -4.06 4.12
CA ALA A 279 38.45 -3.09 3.08
C ALA A 279 39.89 -2.57 3.18
N ARG A 280 40.35 -2.28 4.41
CA ARG A 280 41.76 -1.87 4.71
C ARG A 280 42.75 -2.96 4.34
N SER A 281 42.46 -4.22 4.65
CA SER A 281 43.30 -5.38 4.32
C SER A 281 43.41 -5.58 2.81
N TYR A 282 42.29 -5.46 2.07
CA TYR A 282 42.30 -5.54 0.61
C TYR A 282 43.10 -4.41 -0.04
N ALA A 283 42.95 -3.17 0.42
CA ALA A 283 43.71 -2.03 -0.09
C ALA A 283 45.23 -2.24 0.10
N LYS A 284 45.67 -2.79 1.24
CA LYS A 284 47.04 -3.15 1.52
C LYS A 284 47.53 -4.30 0.64
N LEU A 285 46.75 -5.37 0.50
CA LEU A 285 47.08 -6.56 -0.30
C LEU A 285 47.28 -6.19 -1.78
N PHE A 286 46.38 -5.40 -2.32
CA PHE A 286 46.45 -4.98 -3.73
C PHE A 286 47.30 -3.73 -3.99
N LYS A 287 48.02 -3.24 -2.96
CA LYS A 287 48.91 -2.07 -3.02
C LYS A 287 48.23 -0.83 -3.62
N MET A 288 47.09 -0.45 -3.03
CA MET A 288 46.29 0.71 -3.43
C MET A 288 46.62 1.92 -2.51
N PRO A 289 47.61 2.76 -2.83
CA PRO A 289 48.05 3.83 -1.92
C PRO A 289 46.99 4.88 -1.70
N GLU A 290 46.14 5.18 -2.70
CA GLU A 290 45.06 6.14 -2.60
C GLU A 290 44.02 5.74 -1.53
N PHE A 291 43.66 4.45 -1.47
CA PHE A 291 42.76 3.92 -0.44
C PHE A 291 43.45 3.85 0.93
N ALA A 292 44.75 3.53 0.96
CA ALA A 292 45.49 3.54 2.22
C ALA A 292 45.48 4.93 2.86
N THR A 293 45.75 5.98 2.09
CA THR A 293 45.67 7.37 2.53
C THR A 293 44.25 7.74 2.97
N LEU A 294 43.23 7.35 2.19
CA LEU A 294 41.84 7.59 2.56
C LEU A 294 41.48 6.95 3.91
N PHE A 295 41.93 5.73 4.16
CA PHE A 295 41.66 5.04 5.45
C PHE A 295 42.44 5.62 6.62
N GLU A 296 43.51 6.35 6.43
CA GLU A 296 44.20 7.09 7.51
C GLU A 296 43.41 8.31 7.97
N GLU A 297 42.60 8.92 7.08
CA GLU A 297 41.68 10.01 7.44
C GLU A 297 40.53 9.50 8.36
N PHE A 298 40.23 8.19 8.32
CA PHE A 298 39.17 7.54 9.11
C PHE A 298 39.76 6.42 9.97
N PRO A 299 40.33 6.75 11.15
CA PRO A 299 40.93 5.75 12.04
C PRO A 299 39.89 4.76 12.56
N PRO A 300 40.31 3.55 13.00
CA PRO A 300 39.40 2.57 13.60
C PRO A 300 38.67 3.18 14.80
N VAL A 301 37.38 2.84 14.92
CA VAL A 301 36.62 3.17 16.13
C VAL A 301 37.16 2.29 17.26
N GLU A 302 37.80 2.88 18.25
CA GLU A 302 38.24 2.11 19.42
C GLU A 302 37.01 1.49 20.11
N PRO A 303 37.02 0.18 20.40
CA PRO A 303 35.93 -0.44 21.15
C PRO A 303 35.97 0.12 22.60
N TYR A 304 34.83 0.68 23.03
CA TYR A 304 34.61 1.10 24.40
C TYR A 304 34.62 -0.09 25.38
#